data_045b0b79bd53e5d23f50b015de639fa0
#
_entry.id   045b0b79bd53e5d23f50b015de639fa0
#
_cell.length_a   1.000
_cell.length_b   1.000
_cell.length_c   1.000
_cell.angle_alpha   90.00
_cell.angle_beta   90.00
_cell.angle_gamma   90.00
#
_symmetry.space_group_name_H-M   'P 1'
#
loop_
_entity.id
_entity.type
_entity.pdbx_description
1 polymer ?
#
loop_
_entity_poly.entity_id
_entity_poly.type
_entity_poly.pdbx_seq_one_letter_code
_entity_poly.pdbx_strand_id
1 'polypeptide(L)'
;MIKSLLKQKAKDYPDIQIEYLKSELVPSTAKLAKGYDAICAFVSSDVGTETIDVLSACGVKLILMRCAGFNNVDVEKATACGIKVMRVPGYSPEAVAEHAMALALAANRRIHKAYVRVRENDFSLGRYAGSKVSTGKQPVSWEPVKSVRQWRESAMVSA
;
A
#
# COMPACT_ATOMS: atom_id res chain seq x y z
N MET A 1 3.72 16.06 2.52
CA MET A 1 4.04 15.32 3.78
C MET A 1 5.29 14.45 3.64
N ILE A 2 5.34 13.42 2.76
CA ILE A 2 6.52 12.53 2.66
C ILE A 2 7.79 13.28 2.29
N LYS A 3 7.75 14.19 1.30
CA LYS A 3 8.93 14.98 0.89
C LYS A 3 9.53 15.82 2.04
N SER A 4 8.69 16.37 2.92
CA SER A 4 9.17 17.17 4.06
C SER A 4 9.86 16.29 5.10
N LEU A 5 9.33 15.10 5.38
CA LEU A 5 9.93 14.14 6.30
C LEU A 5 11.28 13.62 5.79
N LEU A 6 11.35 13.25 4.51
CA LEU A 6 12.61 12.80 3.91
C LEU A 6 13.65 13.90 3.89
N LYS A 7 13.27 15.17 3.58
CA LYS A 7 14.18 16.31 3.65
C LYS A 7 14.69 16.58 5.07
N GLN A 8 13.82 16.37 6.07
CA GLN A 8 14.23 16.53 7.47
C GLN A 8 15.23 15.46 7.86
N LYS A 9 14.96 14.20 7.53
CA LYS A 9 15.84 13.07 7.83
C LYS A 9 17.14 13.08 7.04
N ALA A 10 17.14 13.56 5.81
CA ALA A 10 18.35 13.70 5.01
C ALA A 10 19.41 14.63 5.64
N LYS A 11 19.01 15.53 6.55
CA LYS A 11 19.96 16.36 7.30
C LYS A 11 20.84 15.55 8.24
N ASP A 12 20.36 14.40 8.70
CA ASP A 12 21.09 13.49 9.58
C ASP A 12 22.15 12.67 8.78
N TYR A 13 22.08 12.72 7.43
CA TYR A 13 22.92 11.95 6.51
C TYR A 13 23.44 12.85 5.39
N PRO A 14 24.48 13.66 5.64
CA PRO A 14 24.96 14.67 4.69
C PRO A 14 25.49 14.09 3.37
N ASP A 15 25.90 12.82 3.39
CA ASP A 15 26.39 12.10 2.20
C ASP A 15 25.28 11.62 1.25
N ILE A 16 24.01 11.73 1.67
CA ILE A 16 22.85 11.29 0.88
C ILE A 16 22.18 12.50 0.24
N GLN A 17 22.26 12.57 -1.08
CA GLN A 17 21.53 13.56 -1.87
C GLN A 17 20.23 12.96 -2.39
N ILE A 18 19.09 13.64 -2.13
CA ILE A 18 17.76 13.17 -2.56
C ILE A 18 17.18 14.17 -3.55
N GLU A 19 16.93 13.70 -4.75
CA GLU A 19 16.19 14.42 -5.78
C GLU A 19 14.77 13.84 -5.95
N TYR A 20 13.82 14.71 -6.28
CA TYR A 20 12.41 14.33 -6.42
C TYR A 20 11.92 14.56 -7.84
N LEU A 21 11.69 13.52 -8.54
CA LEU A 21 11.05 13.54 -9.85
C LEU A 21 9.52 13.56 -9.72
N LYS A 22 8.85 14.26 -10.61
CA LYS A 22 7.37 14.29 -10.67
C LYS A 22 6.80 13.13 -11.48
N SER A 23 7.60 12.55 -12.35
CA SER A 23 7.22 11.43 -13.22
C SER A 23 7.08 10.14 -12.42
N GLU A 24 6.13 9.31 -12.77
CA GLU A 24 6.10 7.93 -12.31
C GLU A 24 7.27 7.16 -12.92
N LEU A 25 7.73 6.13 -12.22
CA LEU A 25 8.73 5.22 -12.73
C LEU A 25 8.05 4.19 -13.63
N VAL A 26 8.34 4.28 -14.90
CA VAL A 26 7.94 3.36 -15.97
C VAL A 26 9.10 3.20 -16.93
N PRO A 27 9.11 2.22 -17.86
CA PRO A 27 10.24 2.00 -18.78
C PRO A 27 10.70 3.26 -19.50
N SER A 28 9.76 4.10 -19.95
CA SER A 28 10.07 5.32 -20.71
C SER A 28 10.74 6.42 -19.87
N THR A 29 10.49 6.45 -18.55
CA THR A 29 11.05 7.45 -17.62
C THR A 29 12.24 6.92 -16.83
N ALA A 30 12.50 5.62 -16.82
CA ALA A 30 13.58 4.99 -16.07
C ALA A 30 14.97 5.56 -16.42
N LYS A 31 15.17 6.03 -17.65
CA LYS A 31 16.41 6.71 -18.08
C LYS A 31 16.73 7.98 -17.29
N LEU A 32 15.76 8.58 -16.61
CA LEU A 32 15.99 9.74 -15.72
C LEU A 32 16.78 9.36 -14.47
N ALA A 33 16.93 8.06 -14.18
CA ALA A 33 17.76 7.55 -13.10
C ALA A 33 19.27 7.57 -13.41
N LYS A 34 19.68 8.04 -14.58
CA LYS A 34 21.09 8.11 -14.94
C LYS A 34 21.85 9.03 -14.01
N GLY A 35 22.91 8.51 -13.40
CA GLY A 35 23.74 9.23 -12.44
C GLY A 35 23.28 9.12 -10.98
N TYR A 36 22.26 8.31 -10.72
CA TYR A 36 21.81 8.00 -9.35
C TYR A 36 22.17 6.57 -8.99
N ASP A 37 22.64 6.35 -7.75
CA ASP A 37 22.97 5.01 -7.22
C ASP A 37 21.74 4.22 -6.81
N ALA A 38 20.68 4.93 -6.41
CA ALA A 38 19.45 4.32 -5.89
C ALA A 38 18.19 5.04 -6.37
N ILE A 39 17.11 4.30 -6.47
CA ILE A 39 15.77 4.86 -6.70
C ILE A 39 14.83 4.50 -5.56
N CYS A 40 13.88 5.40 -5.27
CA CYS A 40 12.80 5.16 -4.32
C CYS A 40 11.47 5.10 -5.07
N ALA A 41 10.89 3.90 -5.14
CA ALA A 41 9.67 3.59 -5.87
C ALA A 41 8.48 3.32 -4.95
N PHE A 42 7.28 3.24 -5.52
CA PHE A 42 6.04 2.95 -4.82
C PHE A 42 5.23 1.87 -5.56
N VAL A 43 4.11 1.44 -4.99
CA VAL A 43 3.26 0.39 -5.59
C VAL A 43 2.69 0.74 -6.96
N SER A 44 2.56 2.03 -7.28
CA SER A 44 2.12 2.51 -8.59
C SER A 44 3.22 2.50 -9.66
N SER A 45 4.48 2.31 -9.25
CA SER A 45 5.61 2.26 -10.18
C SER A 45 5.62 0.93 -10.92
N ASP A 46 6.01 0.96 -12.19
CA ASP A 46 6.31 -0.25 -12.97
C ASP A 46 7.81 -0.54 -12.84
N VAL A 47 8.14 -1.58 -12.09
CA VAL A 47 9.52 -2.06 -11.88
C VAL A 47 9.67 -3.48 -12.47
N GLY A 48 9.04 -3.69 -13.60
CA GLY A 48 9.16 -4.92 -14.39
C GLY A 48 10.50 -5.03 -15.11
N THR A 49 10.63 -6.09 -15.89
CA THR A 49 11.87 -6.47 -16.62
C THR A 49 12.45 -5.32 -17.43
N GLU A 50 11.63 -4.62 -18.23
CA GLU A 50 12.09 -3.53 -19.09
C GLU A 50 12.64 -2.35 -18.31
N THR A 51 11.95 -1.96 -17.22
CA THR A 51 12.39 -0.89 -16.33
C THR A 51 13.72 -1.23 -15.67
N ILE A 52 13.88 -2.48 -15.21
CA ILE A 52 15.11 -2.95 -14.58
C ILE A 52 16.29 -2.95 -15.56
N ASP A 53 16.08 -3.34 -16.81
CA ASP A 53 17.12 -3.26 -17.83
C ASP A 53 17.62 -1.82 -18.03
N VAL A 54 16.70 -0.86 -18.12
CA VAL A 54 17.07 0.56 -18.23
C VAL A 54 17.78 1.07 -16.98
N LEU A 55 17.30 0.71 -15.79
CA LEU A 55 17.93 1.10 -14.52
C LEU A 55 19.34 0.52 -14.39
N SER A 56 19.52 -0.74 -14.77
CA SER A 56 20.84 -1.40 -14.80
C SER A 56 21.79 -0.67 -15.75
N ALA A 57 21.34 -0.33 -16.95
CA ALA A 57 22.11 0.43 -17.91
C ALA A 57 22.45 1.85 -17.42
N CYS A 58 21.63 2.43 -16.55
CA CYS A 58 21.89 3.71 -15.90
C CYS A 58 22.86 3.62 -14.71
N GLY A 59 23.23 2.41 -14.27
CA GLY A 59 24.16 2.20 -13.14
C GLY A 59 23.49 2.16 -11.76
N VAL A 60 22.18 2.08 -11.70
CA VAL A 60 21.42 1.95 -10.44
C VAL A 60 21.75 0.63 -9.76
N LYS A 61 22.04 0.67 -8.46
CA LYS A 61 22.42 -0.50 -7.66
C LYS A 61 21.38 -0.88 -6.61
N LEU A 62 20.43 0.01 -6.34
CA LEU A 62 19.48 -0.17 -5.25
C LEU A 62 18.09 0.36 -5.63
N ILE A 63 17.07 -0.46 -5.40
CA ILE A 63 15.67 -0.10 -5.49
C ILE A 63 15.07 -0.13 -4.08
N LEU A 64 14.56 1.00 -3.61
CA LEU A 64 13.90 1.14 -2.32
C LEU A 64 12.40 1.24 -2.53
N MET A 65 11.65 0.20 -2.14
CA MET A 65 10.19 0.23 -2.14
C MET A 65 9.69 0.85 -0.83
N ARG A 66 9.06 2.02 -0.90
CA ARG A 66 8.45 2.69 0.28
C ARG A 66 7.06 2.12 0.62
N CYS A 67 6.91 0.81 0.52
CA CYS A 67 5.68 0.05 0.76
C CYS A 67 6.03 -1.39 1.17
N ALA A 68 5.05 -2.12 1.66
CA ALA A 68 5.22 -3.52 2.02
C ALA A 68 5.10 -4.46 0.80
N GLY A 69 4.17 -4.17 -0.11
CA GLY A 69 3.99 -4.95 -1.34
C GLY A 69 5.12 -4.71 -2.34
N PHE A 70 5.45 -5.72 -3.12
CA PHE A 70 6.49 -5.68 -4.16
C PHE A 70 6.12 -6.49 -5.41
N ASN A 71 4.84 -6.78 -5.62
CA ASN A 71 4.35 -7.56 -6.77
C ASN A 71 4.61 -6.86 -8.12
N ASN A 72 4.85 -5.56 -8.09
CA ASN A 72 5.20 -4.73 -9.23
C ASN A 72 6.71 -4.70 -9.53
N VAL A 73 7.51 -5.54 -8.85
CA VAL A 73 8.97 -5.63 -9.02
C VAL A 73 9.34 -7.02 -9.52
N ASP A 74 10.06 -7.09 -10.62
CA ASP A 74 10.71 -8.32 -11.09
C ASP A 74 12.00 -8.55 -10.30
N VAL A 75 11.86 -9.22 -9.14
CA VAL A 75 12.97 -9.45 -8.21
C VAL A 75 14.04 -10.36 -8.80
N GLU A 76 13.64 -11.34 -9.62
CA GLU A 76 14.59 -12.28 -10.26
C GLU A 76 15.47 -11.51 -11.26
N LYS A 77 14.86 -10.67 -12.08
CA LYS A 77 15.57 -9.82 -13.02
C LYS A 77 16.48 -8.82 -12.32
N ALA A 78 15.99 -8.15 -11.25
CA ALA A 78 16.81 -7.22 -10.47
C ALA A 78 18.06 -7.92 -9.89
N THR A 79 17.89 -9.12 -9.34
CA THR A 79 18.99 -9.93 -8.82
C THR A 79 19.99 -10.31 -9.90
N ALA A 80 19.52 -10.74 -11.07
CA ALA A 80 20.36 -11.06 -12.20
C ALA A 80 21.19 -9.85 -12.71
N CYS A 81 20.62 -8.64 -12.60
CA CYS A 81 21.30 -7.39 -12.93
C CYS A 81 22.16 -6.83 -11.78
N GLY A 82 22.28 -7.52 -10.64
CA GLY A 82 23.04 -7.08 -9.47
C GLY A 82 22.41 -5.91 -8.71
N ILE A 83 21.11 -5.62 -8.93
CA ILE A 83 20.37 -4.57 -8.26
C ILE A 83 19.74 -5.14 -6.99
N LYS A 84 20.02 -4.52 -5.84
CA LYS A 84 19.37 -4.88 -4.58
C LYS A 84 18.00 -4.27 -4.47
N VAL A 85 17.02 -5.04 -4.00
CA VAL A 85 15.65 -4.56 -3.75
C VAL A 85 15.39 -4.59 -2.24
N MET A 86 15.00 -3.45 -1.69
CA MET A 86 14.62 -3.32 -0.29
C MET A 86 13.20 -2.77 -0.16
N ARG A 87 12.49 -3.18 0.89
CA ARG A 87 11.11 -2.74 1.15
C ARG A 87 10.87 -2.53 2.64
N VAL A 88 9.73 -1.95 2.99
CA VAL A 88 9.25 -1.86 4.37
C VAL A 88 8.36 -3.07 4.63
N PRO A 89 8.81 -4.09 5.37
CA PRO A 89 8.12 -5.38 5.45
C PRO A 89 6.76 -5.34 6.18
N GLY A 90 6.56 -4.38 7.06
CA GLY A 90 5.30 -4.16 7.76
C GLY A 90 5.38 -2.88 8.57
N TYR A 91 4.39 -2.00 8.40
CA TYR A 91 4.40 -0.70 9.08
C TYR A 91 3.11 -0.40 9.86
N SER A 92 2.00 -1.02 9.55
CA SER A 92 0.74 -0.88 10.29
C SER A 92 -0.29 -1.94 9.87
N PRO A 93 -0.09 -3.22 10.21
CA PRO A 93 -1.07 -4.26 9.91
C PRO A 93 -2.40 -4.03 10.64
N GLU A 94 -2.35 -3.39 11.82
CA GLU A 94 -3.51 -3.03 12.63
C GLU A 94 -4.42 -2.04 11.89
N ALA A 95 -3.86 -0.98 11.31
CA ALA A 95 -4.64 0.01 10.55
C ALA A 95 -5.32 -0.62 9.32
N VAL A 96 -4.69 -1.59 8.67
CA VAL A 96 -5.28 -2.34 7.56
C VAL A 96 -6.44 -3.19 8.06
N ALA A 97 -6.28 -3.86 9.20
CA ALA A 97 -7.31 -4.69 9.81
C ALA A 97 -8.52 -3.86 10.26
N GLU A 98 -8.29 -2.74 10.93
CA GLU A 98 -9.34 -1.79 11.34
C GLU A 98 -10.12 -1.24 10.15
N HIS A 99 -9.43 -0.85 9.09
CA HIS A 99 -10.08 -0.35 7.88
C HIS A 99 -10.93 -1.43 7.20
N ALA A 100 -10.43 -2.66 7.11
CA ALA A 100 -11.19 -3.78 6.57
C ALA A 100 -12.46 -4.06 7.40
N MET A 101 -12.36 -4.00 8.74
CA MET A 101 -13.49 -4.15 9.64
C MET A 101 -14.49 -2.99 9.48
N ALA A 102 -14.02 -1.76 9.40
CA ALA A 102 -14.88 -0.60 9.18
C ALA A 102 -15.67 -0.72 7.87
N LEU A 103 -15.02 -1.16 6.79
CA LEU A 103 -15.68 -1.40 5.50
C LEU A 103 -16.70 -2.54 5.59
N ALA A 104 -16.37 -3.65 6.26
CA ALA A 104 -17.27 -4.79 6.45
C ALA A 104 -18.53 -4.37 7.22
N LEU A 105 -18.37 -3.63 8.31
CA LEU A 105 -19.49 -3.12 9.11
C LEU A 105 -20.30 -2.07 8.34
N ALA A 106 -19.66 -1.15 7.65
CA ALA A 106 -20.33 -0.14 6.82
C ALA A 106 -21.16 -0.78 5.70
N ALA A 107 -20.64 -1.81 5.06
CA ALA A 107 -21.34 -2.58 4.03
C ALA A 107 -22.52 -3.38 4.62
N ASN A 108 -22.30 -4.10 5.72
CA ASN A 108 -23.31 -4.90 6.40
C ASN A 108 -24.48 -4.05 6.90
N ARG A 109 -24.17 -2.91 7.54
CA ARG A 109 -25.16 -1.97 8.07
C ARG A 109 -25.67 -0.95 7.04
N ARG A 110 -25.14 -0.98 5.81
CA ARG A 110 -25.50 -0.05 4.73
C ARG A 110 -25.37 1.42 5.11
N ILE A 111 -24.36 1.76 5.90
CA ILE A 111 -24.17 3.10 6.47
C ILE A 111 -24.12 4.18 5.35
N HIS A 112 -23.44 3.90 4.25
CA HIS A 112 -23.36 4.80 3.09
C HIS A 112 -24.75 5.10 2.49
N LYS A 113 -25.63 4.10 2.41
CA LYS A 113 -27.00 4.30 1.92
C LYS A 113 -27.85 5.08 2.91
N ALA A 114 -27.71 4.80 4.19
CA ALA A 114 -28.38 5.54 5.25
C ALA A 114 -27.98 7.01 5.25
N TYR A 115 -26.69 7.30 5.11
CA TYR A 115 -26.18 8.67 5.03
C TYR A 115 -26.82 9.47 3.86
N VAL A 116 -26.85 8.90 2.65
CA VAL A 116 -27.43 9.56 1.48
C VAL A 116 -28.91 9.87 1.71
N ARG A 117 -29.68 8.91 2.21
CA ARG A 117 -31.13 9.10 2.48
C ARG A 117 -31.41 10.18 3.51
N VAL A 118 -30.64 10.18 4.61
CA VAL A 118 -30.78 11.25 5.63
C VAL A 118 -30.52 12.64 4.99
N ARG A 119 -29.56 12.73 4.09
CA ARG A 119 -29.27 13.96 3.35
C ARG A 119 -30.42 14.37 2.40
N GLU A 120 -31.19 13.41 1.94
CA GLU A 120 -32.39 13.60 1.10
C GLU A 120 -33.68 13.73 1.91
N ASN A 121 -33.59 13.88 3.24
CA ASN A 121 -34.74 13.92 4.19
C ASN A 121 -35.66 12.68 4.11
N ASP A 122 -35.14 11.53 3.66
CA ASP A 122 -35.88 10.27 3.65
C ASP A 122 -35.55 9.45 4.92
N PHE A 123 -36.43 9.50 5.90
CA PHE A 123 -36.34 8.77 7.18
C PHE A 123 -37.19 7.49 7.19
N SER A 124 -37.70 7.03 6.05
CA SER A 124 -38.55 5.83 5.99
C SER A 124 -37.75 4.56 6.30
N LEU A 125 -38.32 3.68 7.12
CA LEU A 125 -37.68 2.44 7.59
C LEU A 125 -37.86 1.26 6.62
N GLY A 126 -38.83 1.30 5.71
CA GLY A 126 -39.27 0.14 4.91
C GLY A 126 -38.24 -0.47 3.98
N ARG A 127 -37.12 0.18 3.68
CA ARG A 127 -36.07 -0.33 2.77
C ARG A 127 -34.82 -0.89 3.49
N TYR A 128 -34.82 -0.91 4.82
CA TYR A 128 -33.68 -1.43 5.61
C TYR A 128 -33.79 -2.88 6.04
N ALA A 129 -34.84 -3.59 5.61
CA ALA A 129 -34.98 -5.02 5.86
C ALA A 129 -33.79 -5.77 5.22
N GLY A 130 -32.84 -6.23 6.02
CA GLY A 130 -31.76 -7.06 5.55
C GLY A 130 -30.36 -6.82 6.10
N SER A 131 -30.13 -5.82 6.99
CA SER A 131 -28.88 -5.79 7.74
C SER A 131 -28.89 -6.89 8.81
N LYS A 132 -27.96 -7.85 8.67
CA LYS A 132 -27.84 -8.96 9.63
C LYS A 132 -26.84 -8.59 10.71
N VAL A 133 -27.15 -8.94 11.96
CA VAL A 133 -26.15 -8.89 13.02
C VAL A 133 -25.13 -9.99 12.76
N SER A 134 -23.86 -9.65 12.85
CA SER A 134 -22.75 -10.56 12.52
C SER A 134 -22.42 -11.55 13.63
N THR A 135 -23.35 -11.82 14.54
CA THR A 135 -23.15 -12.73 15.67
C THR A 135 -22.84 -14.15 15.17
N GLY A 136 -21.74 -14.71 15.63
CA GLY A 136 -21.36 -16.10 15.34
C GLY A 136 -20.87 -16.39 13.91
N LYS A 137 -20.72 -15.38 13.06
CA LYS A 137 -20.16 -15.58 11.72
C LYS A 137 -18.63 -15.39 11.73
N GLN A 138 -17.93 -16.39 11.25
CA GLN A 138 -16.50 -16.25 11.02
C GLN A 138 -16.24 -15.50 9.70
N PRO A 139 -15.36 -14.50 9.69
CA PRO A 139 -14.92 -13.88 8.46
C PRO A 139 -14.10 -14.89 7.65
N VAL A 140 -14.46 -15.07 6.39
CA VAL A 140 -13.67 -15.87 5.45
C VAL A 140 -12.53 -14.98 4.94
N SER A 141 -11.31 -15.39 5.20
CA SER A 141 -10.09 -14.76 4.67
C SER A 141 -9.33 -15.79 3.85
N TRP A 142 -8.98 -15.42 2.63
CA TRP A 142 -8.24 -16.28 1.69
C TRP A 142 -6.72 -16.22 1.88
N GLU A 143 -6.20 -15.19 2.54
CA GLU A 143 -4.76 -15.05 2.74
C GLU A 143 -4.39 -14.97 4.22
N PRO A 144 -3.42 -15.75 4.69
CA PRO A 144 -2.91 -15.68 6.06
C PRO A 144 -1.92 -14.52 6.23
N VAL A 145 -2.33 -13.31 5.90
CA VAL A 145 -1.55 -12.11 6.18
C VAL A 145 -1.60 -11.85 7.69
N LYS A 146 -0.50 -11.37 8.27
CA LYS A 146 -0.42 -11.04 9.71
C LYS A 146 -1.57 -10.14 10.17
N SER A 147 -1.97 -9.18 9.33
CA SER A 147 -3.11 -8.27 9.57
C SER A 147 -4.44 -9.00 9.75
N VAL A 148 -4.67 -10.09 9.03
CA VAL A 148 -5.92 -10.87 9.12
C VAL A 148 -5.96 -11.72 10.39
N ARG A 149 -4.82 -12.21 10.88
CA ARG A 149 -4.75 -12.88 12.19
C ARG A 149 -5.11 -11.93 13.32
N GLN A 150 -4.55 -10.75 13.33
CA GLN A 150 -4.87 -9.70 14.31
C GLN A 150 -6.35 -9.30 14.26
N TRP A 151 -6.93 -9.21 13.08
CA TRP A 151 -8.37 -8.96 12.92
C TRP A 151 -9.23 -10.07 13.55
N ARG A 152 -8.88 -11.35 13.37
CA ARG A 152 -9.59 -12.47 14.02
C ARG A 152 -9.54 -12.37 15.55
N GLU A 153 -8.41 -12.01 16.12
CA GLU A 153 -8.24 -11.83 17.56
C GLU A 153 -9.08 -10.65 18.07
N SER A 154 -9.06 -9.51 17.37
CA SER A 154 -9.88 -8.33 17.74
C SER A 154 -11.38 -8.60 17.60
N ALA A 155 -11.81 -9.38 16.63
CA ALA A 155 -13.21 -9.73 16.44
C ALA A 155 -13.75 -10.74 17.47
N MET A 156 -12.87 -11.56 18.08
CA MET A 156 -13.26 -12.51 19.13
C MET A 156 -13.37 -11.88 20.52
N VAL A 157 -12.76 -10.71 20.75
CA VAL A 157 -12.85 -10.00 22.03
C VAL A 157 -14.18 -9.26 22.22
N SER A 158 -14.99 -9.13 21.17
CA SER A 158 -16.29 -8.46 21.19
C SER A 158 -17.51 -9.41 21.25
N ALA A 159 -17.32 -10.67 21.62
CA ALA A 159 -18.40 -11.66 21.75
C ALA A 159 -18.75 -11.95 23.23
#